data_8944cc4cdb9e8f6641073f722f39db5f
#
_entry.id   8944cc4cdb9e8f6641073f722f39db5f
#
_cell.length_a   1.000
_cell.length_b   1.000
_cell.length_c   1.000
_cell.angle_alpha   90.00
_cell.angle_beta   90.00
_cell.angle_gamma   90.00
#
_symmetry.space_group_name_H-M   'P 1'
#
loop_
_entity.id
_entity.type
_entity.pdbx_description
1 polymer ?
#
loop_
_entity_poly.entity_id
_entity_poly.type
_entity_poly.pdbx_seq_one_letter_code
_entity_poly.pdbx_strand_id
1 'polypeptide(L)'
;MDSNSFNPEELAHKWLTGTLTPDEKLRFEQWYADFNDEELLLSDGQYTSTEQIRETILNRVNSGIDEQPAPQVKIYKLWRNLAAAAAVVVAIGIAVLYRAPILNLVDPVKQLKLTTNPGEYKQIYLADGTHIWLSPATTLSYPDKFRGKLRDVSIEGEAYFEVKHDTDHPFVIQSGAVKTVVLGTSFDIQAYAHAKSIDVTVVSGKVGVSARASADAAMLTANQRTVYQKATASLVKENCPNAARFLNRRKGIFDFSGASLAEVVRDLEIQYGTHINLAPGLTSKAFYGRLQTTDPINRTLEKLSTVMELRWEKQNGTYLLHP
;
A
#
# COMPACT_ATOMS: atom_id res chain seq x y z
N MET A 1 -61.78 -55.63 59.56
CA MET A 1 -60.36 -55.85 59.31
C MET A 1 -59.89 -54.70 58.45
N ASP A 2 -59.62 -53.61 59.10
CA ASP A 2 -59.07 -52.46 58.39
C ASP A 2 -57.84 -51.90 59.16
N SER A 3 -56.73 -52.44 58.81
CA SER A 3 -55.41 -51.93 59.32
C SER A 3 -54.85 -50.87 58.40
N ASN A 4 -55.47 -49.68 58.42
CA ASN A 4 -54.84 -48.50 57.90
C ASN A 4 -54.17 -47.83 59.10
N SER A 5 -53.06 -48.44 59.60
CA SER A 5 -52.30 -47.91 60.70
C SER A 5 -51.55 -46.67 60.16
N PHE A 6 -51.88 -45.51 60.71
CA PHE A 6 -51.16 -44.27 60.47
C PHE A 6 -49.72 -44.46 60.97
N ASN A 7 -48.76 -44.45 60.08
CA ASN A 7 -47.33 -44.54 60.35
C ASN A 7 -46.65 -43.22 60.03
N PRO A 8 -46.32 -42.38 61.07
CA PRO A 8 -45.74 -41.10 60.87
C PRO A 8 -44.37 -41.14 60.18
N GLU A 9 -43.56 -42.16 60.47
CA GLU A 9 -42.21 -42.30 59.90
C GLU A 9 -42.23 -42.55 58.40
N GLU A 10 -43.13 -43.37 57.95
CA GLU A 10 -43.29 -43.64 56.51
C GLU A 10 -43.79 -42.40 55.74
N LEU A 11 -44.74 -41.69 56.35
CA LEU A 11 -45.24 -40.44 55.77
C LEU A 11 -44.19 -39.34 55.76
N ALA A 12 -43.35 -39.22 56.77
CA ALA A 12 -42.22 -38.29 56.80
C ALA A 12 -41.19 -38.62 55.72
N HIS A 13 -40.87 -39.91 55.51
CA HIS A 13 -39.95 -40.31 54.45
C HIS A 13 -40.50 -39.99 53.04
N LYS A 14 -41.86 -40.31 52.85
CA LYS A 14 -42.54 -39.95 51.59
C LYS A 14 -42.60 -38.42 51.36
N TRP A 15 -42.73 -37.66 52.45
CA TRP A 15 -42.67 -36.18 52.36
C TRP A 15 -41.31 -35.69 51.92
N LEU A 16 -40.22 -36.21 52.50
CA LEU A 16 -38.82 -35.84 52.12
C LEU A 16 -38.47 -36.24 50.67
N THR A 17 -39.10 -37.35 50.19
CA THR A 17 -38.86 -37.81 48.80
C THR A 17 -39.84 -37.24 47.77
N GLY A 18 -40.85 -36.46 48.24
CA GLY A 18 -41.83 -35.81 47.35
C GLY A 18 -42.84 -36.79 46.74
N THR A 19 -43.05 -37.95 47.37
CA THR A 19 -43.90 -39.04 46.85
C THR A 19 -45.25 -39.20 47.59
N LEU A 20 -45.61 -38.23 48.44
CA LEU A 20 -46.89 -38.20 49.14
C LEU A 20 -48.09 -38.02 48.19
N THR A 21 -49.11 -38.79 48.34
CA THR A 21 -50.40 -38.55 47.69
C THR A 21 -51.14 -37.39 48.37
N PRO A 22 -52.11 -36.73 47.72
CA PRO A 22 -52.88 -35.65 48.35
C PRO A 22 -53.52 -35.95 49.66
N ASP A 23 -54.08 -37.20 49.81
CA ASP A 23 -54.72 -37.65 51.02
C ASP A 23 -53.70 -37.94 52.15
N GLU A 24 -52.59 -38.55 51.83
CA GLU A 24 -51.47 -38.75 52.75
C GLU A 24 -50.87 -37.42 53.24
N LYS A 25 -50.79 -36.43 52.38
CA LYS A 25 -50.34 -35.13 52.72
C LYS A 25 -51.22 -34.41 53.73
N LEU A 26 -52.54 -34.49 53.50
CA LEU A 26 -53.51 -33.91 54.42
C LEU A 26 -53.42 -34.53 55.82
N ARG A 27 -53.28 -35.86 55.89
CA ARG A 27 -53.14 -36.61 57.14
C ARG A 27 -51.81 -36.29 57.85
N PHE A 28 -50.75 -36.12 57.10
CA PHE A 28 -49.45 -35.77 57.64
C PHE A 28 -49.46 -34.34 58.20
N GLU A 29 -50.09 -33.40 57.50
CA GLU A 29 -50.23 -32.00 57.95
C GLU A 29 -51.12 -31.89 59.22
N GLN A 30 -52.19 -32.66 59.29
CA GLN A 30 -53.04 -32.72 60.48
C GLN A 30 -52.32 -33.31 61.71
N TRP A 31 -51.58 -34.44 61.50
CA TRP A 31 -50.77 -35.02 62.56
C TRP A 31 -49.63 -34.06 62.99
N TYR A 32 -49.01 -33.37 62.09
CA TYR A 32 -47.94 -32.42 62.38
C TYR A 32 -48.46 -31.17 63.09
N ALA A 33 -49.63 -30.69 62.80
CA ALA A 33 -50.29 -29.60 63.48
C ALA A 33 -50.72 -29.89 64.90
N ASP A 34 -51.08 -31.18 65.17
CA ASP A 34 -51.45 -31.64 66.52
C ASP A 34 -50.25 -32.03 67.40
N PHE A 35 -49.04 -31.92 66.85
CA PHE A 35 -47.78 -32.19 67.55
C PHE A 35 -47.46 -31.02 68.49
N ASN A 36 -47.58 -31.29 69.78
CA ASN A 36 -47.26 -30.27 70.80
C ASN A 36 -45.75 -30.32 71.12
N ASP A 37 -44.98 -29.28 70.83
CA ASP A 37 -43.54 -29.21 71.05
C ASP A 37 -43.11 -29.29 72.53
N GLU A 38 -44.01 -29.32 73.46
CA GLU A 38 -43.72 -29.38 74.90
C GLU A 38 -43.30 -30.77 75.44
N GLU A 39 -43.45 -31.83 74.68
CA GLU A 39 -43.09 -33.20 75.09
C GLU A 39 -42.09 -33.90 74.17
N LEU A 40 -41.06 -33.30 73.74
CA LEU A 40 -39.89 -33.94 73.07
C LEU A 40 -39.00 -34.60 74.14
N LEU A 41 -39.39 -35.74 74.66
CA LEU A 41 -38.50 -36.66 75.38
C LEU A 41 -37.53 -37.29 74.38
N LEU A 42 -36.39 -36.65 74.16
CA LEU A 42 -35.27 -37.29 73.45
C LEU A 42 -34.78 -38.45 74.37
N SER A 43 -34.77 -39.66 73.86
CA SER A 43 -34.52 -40.88 74.54
C SER A 43 -33.16 -41.11 75.16
N ASP A 44 -32.32 -40.05 75.20
CA ASP A 44 -30.90 -40.18 75.57
C ASP A 44 -30.52 -39.54 76.89
N GLY A 45 -31.45 -39.06 77.65
CA GLY A 45 -31.29 -38.70 79.11
C GLY A 45 -30.25 -37.55 79.38
N GLN A 46 -29.75 -36.87 78.36
CA GLN A 46 -28.67 -35.91 78.53
C GLN A 46 -29.10 -34.43 78.55
N TYR A 47 -30.33 -34.10 78.23
CA TYR A 47 -30.79 -32.71 78.19
C TYR A 47 -32.07 -32.51 79.02
N THR A 48 -32.03 -31.55 79.91
CA THR A 48 -33.14 -31.28 80.86
C THR A 48 -33.93 -30.01 80.49
N SER A 49 -33.56 -29.29 79.47
CA SER A 49 -34.30 -28.11 79.01
C SER A 49 -34.10 -27.83 77.53
N THR A 50 -35.10 -27.23 76.88
CA THR A 50 -35.06 -26.74 75.48
C THR A 50 -33.91 -25.77 75.21
N GLU A 51 -33.51 -25.02 76.23
CA GLU A 51 -32.42 -24.06 76.14
C GLU A 51 -31.04 -24.72 75.99
N GLN A 52 -30.81 -25.83 76.68
CA GLN A 52 -29.57 -26.63 76.55
C GLN A 52 -29.44 -27.30 75.17
N ILE A 53 -30.55 -27.73 74.59
CA ILE A 53 -30.59 -28.29 73.27
C ILE A 53 -30.24 -27.21 72.25
N ARG A 54 -30.84 -26.03 72.40
CA ARG A 54 -30.57 -24.89 71.53
C ARG A 54 -29.11 -24.47 71.56
N GLU A 55 -28.52 -24.31 72.73
CA GLU A 55 -27.09 -23.97 72.89
C GLU A 55 -26.19 -25.04 72.29
N THR A 56 -26.53 -26.31 72.44
CA THR A 56 -25.72 -27.39 71.89
C THR A 56 -25.78 -27.41 70.38
N ILE A 57 -26.97 -27.20 69.80
CA ILE A 57 -27.13 -27.11 68.35
C ILE A 57 -26.38 -25.86 67.83
N LEU A 58 -26.52 -24.72 68.46
CA LEU A 58 -25.81 -23.50 68.06
C LEU A 58 -24.29 -23.64 68.16
N ASN A 59 -23.76 -24.26 69.20
CA ASN A 59 -22.35 -24.52 69.36
C ASN A 59 -21.84 -25.54 68.32
N ARG A 60 -22.67 -26.55 67.95
CA ARG A 60 -22.31 -27.50 66.93
C ARG A 60 -22.37 -26.92 65.52
N VAL A 61 -23.32 -26.05 65.23
CA VAL A 61 -23.38 -25.30 63.94
C VAL A 61 -22.21 -24.32 63.85
N ASN A 62 -21.91 -23.58 64.92
CA ASN A 62 -20.79 -22.65 64.92
C ASN A 62 -19.41 -23.33 64.89
N SER A 63 -19.26 -24.50 65.52
CA SER A 63 -18.03 -25.28 65.42
C SER A 63 -17.86 -26.04 64.10
N GLY A 64 -18.96 -26.28 63.38
CA GLY A 64 -18.95 -26.86 62.03
C GLY A 64 -18.75 -25.88 60.89
N ILE A 65 -18.81 -24.57 61.22
CA ILE A 65 -18.35 -23.52 60.30
C ILE A 65 -16.83 -23.39 60.52
N ASP A 66 -16.08 -24.37 60.08
CA ASP A 66 -14.67 -24.16 59.76
C ASP A 66 -14.68 -23.00 58.78
N GLU A 67 -14.14 -21.86 59.22
CA GLU A 67 -13.73 -20.80 58.32
C GLU A 67 -12.59 -21.33 57.46
N GLN A 68 -12.93 -22.21 56.51
CA GLN A 68 -12.00 -22.42 55.40
C GLN A 68 -11.87 -21.06 54.72
N PRO A 69 -10.70 -20.41 54.80
CA PRO A 69 -10.51 -19.18 54.06
C PRO A 69 -10.86 -19.49 52.62
N ALA A 70 -11.90 -18.84 52.08
CA ALA A 70 -12.28 -18.98 50.68
C ALA A 70 -10.98 -18.89 49.86
N PRO A 71 -10.72 -19.81 48.92
CA PRO A 71 -9.48 -19.78 48.17
C PRO A 71 -9.39 -18.40 47.55
N GLN A 72 -8.44 -17.56 48.03
CA GLN A 72 -8.15 -16.27 47.45
C GLN A 72 -7.58 -16.58 46.07
N VAL A 73 -8.46 -16.69 45.08
CA VAL A 73 -8.11 -16.80 43.68
C VAL A 73 -7.32 -15.56 43.40
N LYS A 74 -6.01 -15.71 43.18
CA LYS A 74 -5.10 -14.60 42.89
C LYS A 74 -5.43 -14.05 41.49
N ILE A 75 -6.63 -13.49 41.38
CA ILE A 75 -7.20 -12.91 40.14
C ILE A 75 -6.22 -11.90 39.52
N TYR A 76 -5.43 -11.17 40.36
CA TYR A 76 -4.43 -10.24 39.86
C TYR A 76 -3.34 -10.90 39.01
N LYS A 77 -3.01 -12.19 39.23
CA LYS A 77 -2.05 -12.89 38.34
C LYS A 77 -2.62 -13.15 36.96
N LEU A 78 -3.89 -13.52 36.86
CA LEU A 78 -4.60 -13.71 35.60
C LEU A 78 -4.74 -12.39 34.84
N TRP A 79 -5.14 -11.32 35.53
CA TRP A 79 -5.26 -9.98 34.94
C TRP A 79 -3.90 -9.43 34.48
N ARG A 80 -2.81 -9.69 35.24
CA ARG A 80 -1.47 -9.28 34.84
C ARG A 80 -1.00 -10.02 33.58
N ASN A 81 -1.28 -11.30 33.48
CA ASN A 81 -0.93 -12.07 32.28
C ASN A 81 -1.78 -11.65 31.07
N LEU A 82 -3.07 -11.38 31.28
CA LEU A 82 -3.95 -10.88 30.23
C LEU A 82 -3.53 -9.48 29.77
N ALA A 83 -3.19 -8.58 30.70
CA ALA A 83 -2.66 -7.27 30.39
C ALA A 83 -1.33 -7.33 29.64
N ALA A 84 -0.43 -8.25 30.03
CA ALA A 84 0.81 -8.47 29.31
C ALA A 84 0.58 -9.00 27.87
N ALA A 85 -0.35 -9.95 27.70
CA ALA A 85 -0.72 -10.45 26.39
C ALA A 85 -1.35 -9.34 25.50
N ALA A 86 -2.25 -8.52 26.09
CA ALA A 86 -2.84 -7.38 25.40
C ALA A 86 -1.77 -6.34 25.00
N ALA A 87 -0.80 -6.05 25.89
CA ALA A 87 0.30 -5.15 25.57
C ALA A 87 1.17 -5.65 24.43
N VAL A 88 1.44 -6.96 24.37
CA VAL A 88 2.18 -7.58 23.26
C VAL A 88 1.39 -7.46 21.94
N VAL A 89 0.07 -7.74 21.96
CA VAL A 89 -0.78 -7.59 20.76
C VAL A 89 -0.81 -6.14 20.29
N VAL A 90 -0.94 -5.19 21.22
CA VAL A 90 -0.90 -3.75 20.90
C VAL A 90 0.47 -3.35 20.34
N ALA A 91 1.57 -3.84 20.95
CA ALA A 91 2.92 -3.55 20.47
C ALA A 91 3.16 -4.12 19.05
N ILE A 92 2.69 -5.36 18.78
CA ILE A 92 2.72 -5.94 17.44
C ILE A 92 1.87 -5.11 16.47
N GLY A 93 0.65 -4.71 16.87
CA GLY A 93 -0.22 -3.84 16.07
C GLY A 93 0.46 -2.51 15.71
N ILE A 94 1.08 -1.85 16.69
CA ILE A 94 1.88 -0.64 16.48
C ILE A 94 3.06 -0.91 15.55
N ALA A 95 3.81 -1.99 15.77
CA ALA A 95 4.95 -2.35 14.92
C ALA A 95 4.54 -2.62 13.47
N VAL A 96 3.37 -3.23 13.24
CA VAL A 96 2.82 -3.45 11.89
C VAL A 96 2.35 -2.14 11.25
N LEU A 97 1.63 -1.29 11.99
CA LEU A 97 1.14 0.00 11.50
C LEU A 97 2.29 0.98 11.20
N TYR A 98 3.30 0.99 12.05
CA TYR A 98 4.46 1.90 11.94
C TYR A 98 5.71 1.23 11.37
N ARG A 99 5.56 0.07 10.67
CA ARG A 99 6.70 -0.66 10.11
C ARG A 99 7.57 0.18 9.19
N ALA A 100 6.96 1.04 8.34
CA ALA A 100 7.71 1.87 7.40
C ALA A 100 8.57 2.95 8.11
N PRO A 101 8.05 3.76 9.04
CA PRO A 101 8.88 4.70 9.80
C PRO A 101 9.92 4.01 10.69
N ILE A 102 9.60 2.86 11.31
CA ILE A 102 10.57 2.10 12.13
C ILE A 102 11.71 1.57 11.27
N LEU A 103 11.39 0.98 10.10
CA LEU A 103 12.40 0.51 9.16
C LEU A 103 13.26 1.66 8.62
N ASN A 104 12.67 2.86 8.39
CA ASN A 104 13.42 4.01 7.95
C ASN A 104 14.38 4.58 9.02
N LEU A 105 14.10 4.33 10.30
CA LEU A 105 15.02 4.71 11.38
C LEU A 105 16.27 3.81 11.41
N VAL A 106 16.08 2.52 11.14
CA VAL A 106 17.17 1.51 11.20
C VAL A 106 17.94 1.45 9.87
N ASP A 107 17.23 1.58 8.75
CA ASP A 107 17.77 1.47 7.39
C ASP A 107 17.11 2.53 6.50
N PRO A 108 17.57 3.81 6.55
CA PRO A 108 16.94 4.92 5.85
C PRO A 108 16.98 4.71 4.34
N VAL A 109 15.90 5.15 3.67
CA VAL A 109 15.83 5.19 2.20
C VAL A 109 16.79 6.25 1.68
N LYS A 110 17.71 5.84 0.81
CA LYS A 110 18.69 6.74 0.17
C LYS A 110 18.15 7.20 -1.17
N GLN A 111 18.27 8.50 -1.44
CA GLN A 111 18.00 9.05 -2.76
C GLN A 111 19.24 8.87 -3.64
N LEU A 112 19.09 8.21 -4.76
CA LEU A 112 20.10 7.97 -5.76
C LEU A 112 19.85 8.88 -6.97
N LYS A 113 20.92 9.26 -7.64
CA LYS A 113 20.88 10.07 -8.86
C LYS A 113 21.73 9.39 -9.92
N LEU A 114 21.12 9.12 -11.08
CA LEU A 114 21.80 8.58 -12.24
C LEU A 114 21.74 9.61 -13.38
N THR A 115 22.89 9.96 -13.92
CA THR A 115 22.99 10.93 -15.03
C THR A 115 23.68 10.28 -16.23
N THR A 116 23.20 10.61 -17.42
CA THR A 116 23.81 10.29 -18.70
C THR A 116 24.40 11.53 -19.33
N ASN A 117 25.58 11.39 -19.91
CA ASN A 117 26.21 12.45 -20.72
C ASN A 117 25.54 12.55 -22.11
N PRO A 118 25.78 13.61 -22.87
CA PRO A 118 25.43 13.64 -24.29
C PRO A 118 26.00 12.43 -25.02
N GLY A 119 25.17 11.77 -25.85
CA GLY A 119 25.54 10.53 -26.58
C GLY A 119 25.56 9.28 -25.75
N GLU A 120 25.37 9.36 -24.44
CA GLU A 120 25.40 8.21 -23.52
C GLU A 120 24.00 7.68 -23.26
N TYR A 121 23.80 6.37 -23.47
CA TYR A 121 22.59 5.64 -23.10
C TYR A 121 22.88 4.76 -21.89
N LYS A 122 21.98 4.74 -20.94
CA LYS A 122 22.03 3.81 -19.78
C LYS A 122 20.71 3.09 -19.60
N GLN A 123 20.78 1.93 -19.01
CA GLN A 123 19.60 1.21 -18.55
C GLN A 123 19.77 0.80 -17.09
N ILE A 124 18.66 0.79 -16.37
CA ILE A 124 18.64 0.46 -14.95
C ILE A 124 17.38 -0.34 -14.62
N TYR A 125 17.53 -1.26 -13.68
CA TYR A 125 16.43 -1.90 -13.00
C TYR A 125 16.29 -1.30 -11.62
N LEU A 126 15.10 -0.80 -11.29
CA LEU A 126 14.78 -0.31 -9.96
C LEU A 126 14.47 -1.48 -9.00
N ALA A 127 14.41 -1.20 -7.71
CA ALA A 127 14.17 -2.21 -6.69
C ALA A 127 12.81 -2.95 -6.80
N ASP A 128 11.82 -2.33 -7.47
CA ASP A 128 10.51 -2.94 -7.76
C ASP A 128 10.50 -3.82 -9.01
N GLY A 129 11.61 -3.85 -9.76
CA GLY A 129 11.73 -4.54 -11.04
C GLY A 129 11.29 -3.72 -12.25
N THR A 130 11.00 -2.42 -12.07
CA THR A 130 10.78 -1.48 -13.17
C THR A 130 12.07 -1.32 -13.97
N HIS A 131 11.98 -1.40 -15.30
CA HIS A 131 13.11 -1.20 -16.21
C HIS A 131 13.02 0.16 -16.89
N ILE A 132 14.12 0.92 -16.88
CA ILE A 132 14.19 2.26 -17.42
C ILE A 132 15.41 2.36 -18.35
N TRP A 133 15.18 2.90 -19.55
CA TRP A 133 16.23 3.27 -20.51
C TRP A 133 16.34 4.78 -20.55
N LEU A 134 17.48 5.29 -20.12
CA LEU A 134 17.79 6.73 -20.13
C LEU A 134 18.44 7.07 -21.47
N SER A 135 17.88 8.07 -22.13
CA SER A 135 18.47 8.73 -23.30
C SER A 135 19.62 9.66 -22.88
N PRO A 136 20.41 10.17 -23.82
CA PRO A 136 21.48 11.12 -23.53
C PRO A 136 21.01 12.37 -22.79
N ALA A 137 21.94 13.03 -22.06
CA ALA A 137 21.71 14.26 -21.30
C ALA A 137 20.50 14.19 -20.34
N THR A 138 20.33 13.04 -19.68
CA THR A 138 19.19 12.74 -18.80
C THR A 138 19.64 12.52 -17.37
N THR A 139 18.88 13.04 -16.42
CA THR A 139 19.05 12.81 -14.99
C THR A 139 17.80 12.14 -14.43
N LEU A 140 17.98 10.98 -13.80
CA LEU A 140 16.95 10.26 -13.04
C LEU A 140 17.31 10.29 -11.56
N SER A 141 16.37 10.73 -10.71
CA SER A 141 16.49 10.63 -9.25
C SER A 141 15.44 9.64 -8.74
N TYR A 142 15.88 8.68 -7.94
CA TYR A 142 15.05 7.58 -7.48
C TYR A 142 15.52 7.07 -6.12
N PRO A 143 14.65 6.47 -5.29
CA PRO A 143 15.05 5.84 -4.04
C PRO A 143 15.72 4.49 -4.27
N ASP A 144 16.67 4.11 -3.42
CA ASP A 144 17.30 2.78 -3.44
C ASP A 144 16.31 1.65 -3.18
N LYS A 145 15.16 1.96 -2.53
CA LYS A 145 14.06 1.05 -2.23
C LYS A 145 12.75 1.81 -2.05
N PHE A 146 11.64 1.19 -2.46
CA PHE A 146 10.29 1.75 -2.28
C PHE A 146 9.67 1.19 -0.99
N ARG A 147 9.39 2.05 0.01
CA ARG A 147 8.79 1.67 1.31
C ARG A 147 7.48 2.37 1.61
N GLY A 148 7.06 3.28 0.73
CA GLY A 148 5.83 4.06 0.90
C GLY A 148 4.65 3.47 0.14
N LYS A 149 3.54 4.20 0.18
CA LYS A 149 2.35 3.90 -0.63
C LYS A 149 2.54 4.21 -2.12
N LEU A 150 3.61 4.91 -2.48
CA LEU A 150 3.92 5.32 -3.84
C LEU A 150 5.35 4.92 -4.18
N ARG A 151 5.59 4.63 -5.46
CA ARG A 151 6.90 4.46 -6.06
C ARG A 151 7.26 5.76 -6.80
N ASP A 152 7.87 6.71 -6.09
CA ASP A 152 8.11 8.06 -6.60
C ASP A 152 9.53 8.23 -7.14
N VAL A 153 9.64 8.78 -8.35
CA VAL A 153 10.90 9.10 -9.02
C VAL A 153 10.79 10.46 -9.71
N SER A 154 11.90 11.07 -10.04
CA SER A 154 11.91 12.29 -10.85
C SER A 154 12.88 12.20 -12.01
N ILE A 155 12.53 12.83 -13.13
CA ILE A 155 13.33 12.86 -14.34
C ILE A 155 13.44 14.27 -14.91
N GLU A 156 14.64 14.59 -15.41
CA GLU A 156 14.93 15.69 -16.32
C GLU A 156 15.69 15.12 -17.52
N GLY A 157 15.17 15.27 -18.72
CA GLY A 157 15.66 14.63 -19.94
C GLY A 157 14.65 13.70 -20.56
N GLU A 158 15.10 12.57 -21.13
CA GLU A 158 14.24 11.60 -21.81
C GLU A 158 14.52 10.19 -21.30
N ALA A 159 13.44 9.45 -20.98
CA ALA A 159 13.55 8.04 -20.70
C ALA A 159 12.31 7.26 -21.12
N TYR A 160 12.57 6.03 -21.54
CA TYR A 160 11.55 5.03 -21.76
C TYR A 160 11.41 4.15 -20.52
N PHE A 161 10.17 3.97 -20.07
CA PHE A 161 9.83 3.23 -18.86
C PHE A 161 9.06 1.95 -19.22
N GLU A 162 9.45 0.83 -18.65
CA GLU A 162 8.64 -0.39 -18.55
C GLU A 162 8.36 -0.63 -17.07
N VAL A 163 7.26 -0.08 -16.59
CA VAL A 163 6.91 -0.10 -15.16
C VAL A 163 6.31 -1.45 -14.78
N LYS A 164 6.88 -2.07 -13.74
CA LYS A 164 6.34 -3.31 -13.17
C LYS A 164 4.91 -3.09 -12.66
N HIS A 165 4.02 -3.99 -13.04
CA HIS A 165 2.62 -3.91 -12.64
C HIS A 165 2.46 -4.11 -11.12
N ASP A 166 1.87 -3.10 -10.46
CA ASP A 166 1.50 -3.10 -9.04
C ASP A 166 0.39 -2.06 -8.83
N THR A 167 -0.82 -2.53 -8.50
CA THR A 167 -2.00 -1.70 -8.28
C THR A 167 -2.04 -1.05 -6.91
N ASP A 168 -1.37 -1.68 -5.93
CA ASP A 168 -1.39 -1.24 -4.54
C ASP A 168 -0.39 -0.09 -4.29
N HIS A 169 0.67 -0.03 -5.10
CA HIS A 169 1.71 1.00 -5.03
C HIS A 169 1.87 1.69 -6.40
N PRO A 170 1.08 2.72 -6.70
CA PRO A 170 1.22 3.49 -7.95
C PRO A 170 2.64 4.01 -8.16
N PHE A 171 3.12 3.96 -9.42
CA PHE A 171 4.39 4.52 -9.82
C PHE A 171 4.19 5.97 -10.28
N VAL A 172 4.91 6.89 -9.67
CA VAL A 172 4.75 8.33 -9.86
C VAL A 172 6.04 8.92 -10.39
N ILE A 173 5.96 9.63 -11.52
CA ILE A 173 7.11 10.32 -12.10
C ILE A 173 6.88 11.82 -12.06
N GLN A 174 7.82 12.54 -11.48
CA GLN A 174 7.87 14.00 -11.49
C GLN A 174 8.78 14.44 -12.64
N SER A 175 8.24 15.18 -13.60
CA SER A 175 9.00 15.74 -14.72
C SER A 175 8.69 17.23 -14.86
N GLY A 176 9.49 18.05 -14.18
CA GLY A 176 9.24 19.49 -14.09
C GLY A 176 7.84 19.82 -13.55
N ALA A 177 7.02 20.49 -14.36
CA ALA A 177 5.64 20.85 -14.00
C ALA A 177 4.62 19.72 -14.21
N VAL A 178 5.04 18.57 -14.74
CA VAL A 178 4.14 17.45 -15.05
C VAL A 178 4.32 16.31 -14.04
N LYS A 179 3.21 15.74 -13.59
CA LYS A 179 3.14 14.53 -12.79
C LYS A 179 2.50 13.42 -13.62
N THR A 180 3.19 12.30 -13.74
CA THR A 180 2.74 11.11 -14.44
C THR A 180 2.51 9.98 -13.44
N VAL A 181 1.36 9.29 -13.51
CA VAL A 181 0.99 8.21 -12.59
C VAL A 181 0.58 6.98 -13.39
N VAL A 182 1.18 5.82 -13.06
CA VAL A 182 0.91 4.54 -13.70
C VAL A 182 0.85 3.40 -12.70
N LEU A 183 0.21 2.30 -13.09
CA LEU A 183 0.15 1.05 -12.30
C LEU A 183 0.98 -0.08 -12.92
N GLY A 184 1.32 0.02 -14.21
CA GLY A 184 2.07 -0.98 -14.95
C GLY A 184 1.89 -0.73 -16.45
N THR A 185 2.81 -0.02 -17.05
CA THR A 185 2.65 0.63 -18.36
C THR A 185 4.01 0.77 -19.01
N SER A 186 4.04 0.73 -20.35
CA SER A 186 5.22 1.06 -21.14
C SER A 186 4.99 2.39 -21.85
N PHE A 187 5.86 3.37 -21.60
CA PHE A 187 5.70 4.73 -22.12
C PHE A 187 7.04 5.47 -22.16
N ASP A 188 7.06 6.54 -22.90
CA ASP A 188 8.19 7.47 -23.03
C ASP A 188 7.87 8.81 -22.40
N ILE A 189 8.85 9.43 -21.75
CA ILE A 189 8.78 10.80 -21.24
C ILE A 189 9.94 11.60 -21.82
N GLN A 190 9.64 12.75 -22.44
CA GLN A 190 10.61 13.74 -22.89
C GLN A 190 10.40 15.04 -22.08
N ALA A 191 11.30 15.34 -21.17
CA ALA A 191 11.22 16.46 -20.25
C ALA A 191 12.55 17.22 -20.12
N TYR A 192 13.20 17.51 -21.24
CA TYR A 192 14.43 18.31 -21.24
C TYR A 192 14.16 19.74 -20.75
N ALA A 193 15.07 20.29 -19.91
CA ALA A 193 14.90 21.61 -19.33
C ALA A 193 14.73 22.71 -20.39
N HIS A 194 15.52 22.66 -21.45
CA HIS A 194 15.52 23.62 -22.57
C HIS A 194 14.40 23.40 -23.60
N ALA A 195 13.71 22.23 -23.57
CA ALA A 195 12.60 21.99 -24.48
C ALA A 195 11.39 22.88 -24.14
N LYS A 196 10.62 23.25 -25.18
CA LYS A 196 9.40 24.08 -25.03
C LYS A 196 8.22 23.33 -24.45
N SER A 197 8.26 22.00 -24.50
CA SER A 197 7.21 21.11 -24.01
C SER A 197 7.77 20.01 -23.11
N ILE A 198 6.87 19.34 -22.41
CA ILE A 198 7.08 18.03 -21.78
C ILE A 198 6.09 17.08 -22.43
N ASP A 199 6.59 16.00 -23.00
CA ASP A 199 5.79 15.06 -23.77
C ASP A 199 5.76 13.70 -23.06
N VAL A 200 4.56 13.10 -22.97
CA VAL A 200 4.38 11.74 -22.43
C VAL A 200 3.65 10.91 -23.47
N THR A 201 4.28 9.85 -23.98
CA THR A 201 3.76 9.01 -25.06
C THR A 201 3.56 7.59 -24.57
N VAL A 202 2.35 7.05 -24.69
CA VAL A 202 2.00 5.71 -24.22
C VAL A 202 2.13 4.66 -25.32
N VAL A 203 2.96 3.66 -25.06
CA VAL A 203 3.12 2.50 -25.94
C VAL A 203 2.17 1.38 -25.57
N SER A 204 2.03 1.06 -24.29
CA SER A 204 1.07 0.07 -23.80
C SER A 204 0.56 0.43 -22.39
N GLY A 205 -0.67 0.03 -22.09
CA GLY A 205 -1.30 0.27 -20.78
C GLY A 205 -2.03 1.61 -20.69
N LYS A 206 -2.09 2.19 -19.48
CA LYS A 206 -2.80 3.44 -19.17
C LYS A 206 -1.91 4.35 -18.33
N VAL A 207 -1.92 5.64 -18.64
CA VAL A 207 -1.12 6.67 -17.97
C VAL A 207 -2.01 7.84 -17.59
N GLY A 208 -2.02 8.23 -16.31
CA GLY A 208 -2.58 9.49 -15.85
C GLY A 208 -1.51 10.57 -15.87
N VAL A 209 -1.78 11.68 -16.54
CA VAL A 209 -0.88 12.84 -16.61
C VAL A 209 -1.59 14.06 -16.08
N SER A 210 -0.95 14.82 -15.21
CA SER A 210 -1.51 16.08 -14.67
C SER A 210 -0.42 17.16 -14.62
N ALA A 211 -0.85 18.41 -14.85
CA ALA A 211 0.01 19.57 -14.70
C ALA A 211 -0.11 20.14 -13.29
N ARG A 212 1.02 20.53 -12.67
CA ARG A 212 1.03 21.12 -11.31
C ARG A 212 0.46 22.54 -11.26
N ALA A 213 0.62 23.29 -12.35
CA ALA A 213 0.23 24.70 -12.42
C ALA A 213 -1.22 24.92 -12.85
N SER A 214 -1.90 23.88 -13.32
CA SER A 214 -3.30 23.95 -13.74
C SER A 214 -4.07 22.73 -13.24
N ALA A 215 -5.39 22.79 -13.28
CA ALA A 215 -6.23 21.63 -12.97
C ALA A 215 -6.28 20.60 -14.13
N ASP A 216 -5.47 20.82 -15.18
CA ASP A 216 -5.47 19.98 -16.37
C ASP A 216 -4.94 18.59 -16.05
N ALA A 217 -5.71 17.58 -16.40
CA ALA A 217 -5.36 16.19 -16.30
C ALA A 217 -5.86 15.40 -17.52
N ALA A 218 -5.10 14.42 -17.95
CA ALA A 218 -5.47 13.56 -19.05
C ALA A 218 -5.19 12.09 -18.69
N MET A 219 -6.12 11.23 -19.08
CA MET A 219 -5.89 9.78 -19.11
C MET A 219 -5.51 9.37 -20.54
N LEU A 220 -4.36 8.72 -20.67
CA LEU A 220 -3.85 8.21 -21.94
C LEU A 220 -3.95 6.70 -21.99
N THR A 221 -4.17 6.21 -23.19
CA THR A 221 -4.06 4.78 -23.56
C THR A 221 -3.00 4.60 -24.64
N ALA A 222 -2.73 3.36 -25.01
CA ALA A 222 -1.77 3.06 -26.08
C ALA A 222 -2.03 3.90 -27.36
N ASN A 223 -0.97 4.37 -27.99
CA ASN A 223 -0.97 5.25 -29.15
C ASN A 223 -1.57 6.63 -28.90
N GLN A 224 -1.50 7.12 -27.65
CA GLN A 224 -1.83 8.48 -27.28
C GLN A 224 -0.63 9.16 -26.63
N ARG A 225 -0.56 10.48 -26.75
CA ARG A 225 0.41 11.30 -26.05
C ARG A 225 -0.24 12.54 -25.47
N THR A 226 0.40 13.13 -24.46
CA THR A 226 0.18 14.52 -24.05
C THR A 226 1.41 15.35 -24.34
N VAL A 227 1.12 16.60 -24.69
CA VAL A 227 2.14 17.66 -24.86
C VAL A 227 1.80 18.77 -23.87
N TYR A 228 2.63 18.93 -22.86
CA TYR A 228 2.53 20.04 -21.90
C TYR A 228 3.35 21.20 -22.44
N GLN A 229 2.70 22.29 -22.85
CA GLN A 229 3.34 23.50 -23.32
C GLN A 229 3.80 24.36 -22.16
N LYS A 230 5.10 24.52 -21.97
CA LYS A 230 5.68 25.26 -20.82
C LYS A 230 5.28 26.74 -20.81
N ALA A 231 5.16 27.36 -22.00
CA ALA A 231 4.84 28.79 -22.13
C ALA A 231 3.41 29.12 -21.70
N THR A 232 2.44 28.26 -22.00
CA THR A 232 1.01 28.46 -21.74
C THR A 232 0.52 27.67 -20.53
N ALA A 233 1.36 26.81 -19.96
CA ALA A 233 1.03 25.86 -18.90
C ALA A 233 -0.17 24.95 -19.24
N SER A 234 -0.42 24.69 -20.53
CA SER A 234 -1.54 23.90 -21.03
C SER A 234 -1.12 22.48 -21.37
N LEU A 235 -2.01 21.51 -21.09
CA LEU A 235 -1.83 20.11 -21.39
C LEU A 235 -2.76 19.72 -22.54
N VAL A 236 -2.18 19.34 -23.68
CA VAL A 236 -2.92 18.92 -24.86
C VAL A 236 -2.76 17.43 -25.06
N LYS A 237 -3.90 16.72 -25.23
CA LYS A 237 -3.91 15.30 -25.56
C LYS A 237 -4.05 15.10 -27.05
N GLU A 238 -3.24 14.22 -27.61
CA GLU A 238 -3.16 13.93 -29.05
C GLU A 238 -3.14 12.43 -29.32
N ASN A 239 -3.55 12.02 -30.51
CA ASN A 239 -3.29 10.70 -31.02
C ASN A 239 -1.86 10.61 -31.53
N CYS A 240 -1.17 9.53 -31.21
CA CYS A 240 0.19 9.24 -31.65
C CYS A 240 0.22 7.87 -32.32
N PRO A 241 -0.30 7.71 -33.54
CA PRO A 241 -0.29 6.42 -34.22
C PRO A 241 1.12 5.88 -34.30
N ASN A 242 1.29 4.58 -34.06
CA ASN A 242 2.60 3.93 -34.05
C ASN A 242 3.55 4.45 -32.95
N ALA A 243 3.03 4.63 -31.73
CA ALA A 243 3.87 4.99 -30.55
C ALA A 243 4.98 3.95 -30.28
N ALA A 244 4.85 2.73 -30.80
CA ALA A 244 5.91 1.71 -30.74
C ALA A 244 7.25 2.17 -31.35
N ARG A 245 7.25 3.19 -32.22
CA ARG A 245 8.50 3.80 -32.73
C ARG A 245 9.40 4.35 -31.62
N PHE A 246 8.84 4.77 -30.49
CA PHE A 246 9.61 5.24 -29.33
C PHE A 246 10.45 4.12 -28.70
N LEU A 247 10.08 2.84 -28.91
CA LEU A 247 10.96 1.72 -28.54
C LEU A 247 12.30 1.75 -29.28
N ASN A 248 12.35 2.30 -30.47
CA ASN A 248 13.57 2.41 -31.26
C ASN A 248 14.52 3.48 -30.74
N ARG A 249 13.99 4.56 -30.11
CA ARG A 249 14.80 5.65 -29.53
C ARG A 249 15.78 5.15 -28.49
N ARG A 250 15.40 4.18 -27.68
CA ARG A 250 16.29 3.52 -26.70
C ARG A 250 17.51 2.80 -27.33
N LYS A 251 17.47 2.58 -28.64
CA LYS A 251 18.57 2.03 -29.46
C LYS A 251 19.26 3.10 -30.30
N GLY A 252 18.96 4.38 -30.08
CA GLY A 252 19.48 5.48 -30.89
C GLY A 252 18.86 5.55 -32.30
N ILE A 253 17.70 4.94 -32.53
CA ILE A 253 17.01 4.97 -33.82
C ILE A 253 15.83 5.93 -33.74
N PHE A 254 15.84 6.97 -34.55
CA PHE A 254 14.84 8.03 -34.57
C PHE A 254 14.05 7.98 -35.87
N ASP A 255 12.74 7.73 -35.74
CA ASP A 255 11.81 7.75 -36.87
C ASP A 255 11.05 9.07 -36.89
N PHE A 256 11.33 9.93 -37.87
CA PHE A 256 10.67 11.20 -38.06
C PHE A 256 9.58 11.09 -39.12
N SER A 257 8.42 11.67 -38.86
CA SER A 257 7.28 11.70 -39.78
C SER A 257 6.69 13.11 -39.81
N GLY A 258 7.25 13.99 -40.61
CA GLY A 258 6.85 15.38 -40.71
C GLY A 258 7.37 16.28 -39.59
N ALA A 259 8.42 15.86 -38.89
CA ALA A 259 9.07 16.70 -37.88
C ALA A 259 9.76 17.90 -38.55
N SER A 260 9.69 19.07 -37.94
CA SER A 260 10.44 20.23 -38.43
C SER A 260 11.94 19.98 -38.34
N LEU A 261 12.72 20.53 -39.27
CA LEU A 261 14.19 20.38 -39.25
C LEU A 261 14.78 20.94 -37.95
N ALA A 262 14.16 21.95 -37.34
CA ALA A 262 14.55 22.45 -36.03
C ALA A 262 14.36 21.40 -34.91
N GLU A 263 13.33 20.57 -34.97
CA GLU A 263 13.12 19.46 -34.02
C GLU A 263 14.12 18.34 -34.25
N VAL A 264 14.38 17.98 -35.51
CA VAL A 264 15.39 16.97 -35.88
C VAL A 264 16.78 17.41 -35.40
N VAL A 265 17.18 18.65 -35.66
CA VAL A 265 18.48 19.20 -35.24
C VAL A 265 18.58 19.19 -33.72
N ARG A 266 17.56 19.59 -32.99
CA ARG A 266 17.56 19.56 -31.52
C ARG A 266 17.78 18.15 -30.98
N ASP A 267 17.06 17.14 -31.52
CA ASP A 267 17.29 15.75 -31.14
C ASP A 267 18.73 15.34 -31.41
N LEU A 268 19.32 15.72 -32.57
CA LEU A 268 20.72 15.43 -32.89
C LEU A 268 21.71 16.16 -31.94
N GLU A 269 21.44 17.40 -31.59
CA GLU A 269 22.28 18.15 -30.63
C GLU A 269 22.37 17.46 -29.28
N ILE A 270 21.23 16.99 -28.77
CA ILE A 270 21.15 16.22 -27.52
C ILE A 270 21.90 14.89 -27.64
N GLN A 271 21.71 14.21 -28.76
CA GLN A 271 22.30 12.89 -28.99
C GLN A 271 23.81 12.93 -29.15
N TYR A 272 24.34 13.98 -29.74
CA TYR A 272 25.77 14.09 -30.04
C TYR A 272 26.53 15.08 -29.13
N GLY A 273 25.80 15.81 -28.27
CA GLY A 273 26.41 16.84 -27.41
C GLY A 273 27.13 17.95 -28.18
N THR A 274 26.56 18.39 -29.31
CA THR A 274 27.15 19.37 -30.21
C THR A 274 26.10 20.41 -30.62
N HIS A 275 26.54 21.48 -31.26
CA HIS A 275 25.66 22.51 -31.83
C HIS A 275 25.57 22.38 -33.35
N ILE A 276 24.32 22.49 -33.85
CA ILE A 276 24.01 22.43 -35.28
C ILE A 276 23.18 23.66 -35.65
N ASN A 277 23.76 24.59 -36.37
CA ASN A 277 23.09 25.78 -36.86
C ASN A 277 22.31 25.46 -38.15
N LEU A 278 21.15 26.08 -38.29
CA LEU A 278 20.36 26.05 -39.52
C LEU A 278 20.42 27.42 -40.22
N ALA A 279 20.70 27.40 -41.52
CA ALA A 279 20.55 28.60 -42.32
C ALA A 279 19.11 29.12 -42.32
N PRO A 280 18.88 30.42 -42.51
CA PRO A 280 17.54 31.00 -42.54
C PRO A 280 16.60 30.31 -43.51
N GLY A 281 15.34 30.11 -43.06
CA GLY A 281 14.29 29.42 -43.82
C GLY A 281 14.29 27.91 -43.77
N LEU A 282 15.26 27.26 -43.09
CA LEU A 282 15.29 25.80 -42.97
C LEU A 282 14.50 25.26 -41.77
N THR A 283 14.29 26.06 -40.74
CA THR A 283 13.76 25.64 -39.44
C THR A 283 12.40 24.95 -39.52
N SER A 284 11.52 25.34 -40.44
CA SER A 284 10.17 24.82 -40.62
C SER A 284 10.05 23.71 -41.68
N LYS A 285 11.15 23.39 -42.40
CA LYS A 285 11.10 22.29 -43.40
C LYS A 285 10.80 20.95 -42.71
N ALA A 286 9.82 20.24 -43.25
CA ALA A 286 9.42 18.91 -42.72
C ALA A 286 10.41 17.84 -43.17
N PHE A 287 10.85 17.02 -42.24
CA PHE A 287 11.69 15.85 -42.49
C PHE A 287 10.91 14.55 -42.31
N TYR A 288 11.06 13.64 -43.22
CA TYR A 288 10.53 12.28 -43.22
C TYR A 288 11.68 11.32 -43.39
N GLY A 289 11.96 10.49 -42.39
CA GLY A 289 13.06 9.54 -42.51
C GLY A 289 13.49 8.94 -41.19
N ARG A 290 14.46 8.04 -41.26
CA ARG A 290 15.06 7.38 -40.11
C ARG A 290 16.52 7.82 -39.98
N LEU A 291 16.88 8.28 -38.77
CA LEU A 291 18.26 8.58 -38.40
C LEU A 291 18.71 7.64 -37.29
N GLN A 292 19.99 7.24 -37.34
CA GLN A 292 20.59 6.38 -36.34
C GLN A 292 21.73 7.14 -35.65
N THR A 293 21.52 7.48 -34.40
CA THR A 293 22.47 8.32 -33.63
C THR A 293 23.60 7.53 -33.02
N THR A 294 23.64 6.20 -33.21
CA THR A 294 24.82 5.37 -32.93
C THR A 294 25.89 5.48 -34.02
N ASP A 295 25.52 5.98 -35.20
CA ASP A 295 26.48 6.33 -36.25
C ASP A 295 27.27 7.61 -35.85
N PRO A 296 28.50 7.83 -36.33
CA PRO A 296 29.19 9.09 -36.18
C PRO A 296 28.37 10.25 -36.72
N ILE A 297 28.41 11.43 -36.08
CA ILE A 297 27.61 12.61 -36.45
C ILE A 297 27.75 12.99 -37.94
N ASN A 298 28.95 12.93 -38.47
CA ASN A 298 29.19 13.27 -39.88
C ASN A 298 28.34 12.39 -40.82
N ARG A 299 28.24 11.09 -40.52
CA ARG A 299 27.43 10.15 -41.33
C ARG A 299 25.94 10.45 -41.18
N THR A 300 25.49 10.83 -39.99
CA THR A 300 24.10 11.19 -39.75
C THR A 300 23.74 12.51 -40.47
N LEU A 301 24.64 13.52 -40.41
CA LEU A 301 24.43 14.77 -41.12
C LEU A 301 24.48 14.59 -42.65
N GLU A 302 25.34 13.71 -43.17
CA GLU A 302 25.38 13.34 -44.59
C GLU A 302 24.04 12.72 -45.05
N LYS A 303 23.50 11.77 -44.27
CA LYS A 303 22.20 11.19 -44.60
C LYS A 303 21.08 12.23 -44.57
N LEU A 304 21.06 13.10 -43.52
CA LEU A 304 20.07 14.15 -43.39
C LEU A 304 20.16 15.13 -44.55
N SER A 305 21.37 15.57 -44.90
CA SER A 305 21.66 16.54 -45.98
C SER A 305 21.27 15.98 -47.34
N THR A 306 21.58 14.69 -47.61
CA THR A 306 21.21 14.03 -48.85
C THR A 306 19.67 13.98 -49.05
N VAL A 307 18.91 13.62 -48.00
CA VAL A 307 17.45 13.56 -48.07
C VAL A 307 16.80 14.94 -48.20
N MET A 308 17.40 15.96 -47.57
CA MET A 308 16.85 17.32 -47.55
C MET A 308 17.39 18.23 -48.63
N GLU A 309 18.29 17.73 -49.51
CA GLU A 309 19.00 18.47 -50.54
C GLU A 309 19.73 19.67 -49.94
N LEU A 310 20.46 19.43 -48.84
CA LEU A 310 21.26 20.41 -48.10
C LEU A 310 22.75 20.03 -48.19
N ARG A 311 23.58 20.97 -47.73
CA ARG A 311 25.00 20.76 -47.46
C ARG A 311 25.27 20.99 -45.98
N TRP A 312 26.33 20.42 -45.49
CA TRP A 312 26.78 20.69 -44.13
C TRP A 312 28.28 20.97 -44.11
N GLU A 313 28.67 21.81 -43.22
CA GLU A 313 30.08 22.12 -42.97
C GLU A 313 30.34 22.23 -41.47
N LYS A 314 31.58 21.98 -41.05
CA LYS A 314 32.00 22.13 -39.66
C LYS A 314 32.83 23.40 -39.51
N GLN A 315 32.37 24.35 -38.69
CA GLN A 315 33.02 25.63 -38.40
C GLN A 315 33.20 25.77 -36.90
N ASN A 316 34.43 25.93 -36.42
CA ASN A 316 34.75 26.21 -35.02
C ASN A 316 34.10 25.24 -34.02
N GLY A 317 34.02 23.96 -34.32
CA GLY A 317 33.40 22.94 -33.44
C GLY A 317 31.88 22.82 -33.56
N THR A 318 31.22 23.67 -34.32
CA THR A 318 29.77 23.69 -34.59
C THR A 318 29.51 23.24 -36.02
N TYR A 319 28.39 22.64 -36.29
CA TYR A 319 27.95 22.25 -37.62
C TYR A 319 26.96 23.29 -38.18
N LEU A 320 27.03 23.58 -39.47
CA LEU A 320 26.09 24.45 -40.19
C LEU A 320 25.42 23.64 -41.30
N LEU A 321 24.10 23.64 -41.33
CA LEU A 321 23.29 23.11 -42.43
C LEU A 321 22.79 24.28 -43.27
N HIS A 322 23.02 24.21 -44.57
CA HIS A 322 22.64 25.24 -45.53
C HIS A 322 22.23 24.63 -46.87
N PRO A 323 21.56 25.39 -47.77
CA PRO A 323 21.16 24.90 -49.09
C PRO A 323 22.31 24.46 -49.99
#